data_b93618a0748cf18c846e1c172a30dfe8
#
_entry.id   b93618a0748cf18c846e1c172a30dfe8
#
_cell.length_a   1.000
_cell.length_b   1.000
_cell.length_c   1.000
_cell.angle_alpha   90.00
_cell.angle_beta   90.00
_cell.angle_gamma   90.00
#
_symmetry.space_group_name_H-M   'P 1'
#
loop_
_entity.id
_entity.type
_entity.pdbx_description
1 polymer ?
#
loop_
_entity_poly.entity_id
_entity_poly.type
_entity_poly.pdbx_seq_one_letter_code
_entity_poly.pdbx_strand_id
1 'polypeptide(L)'
;MLTQEITKEEMMYRLKSGKNFLGILNDIKRRPEDAANELGVDLSEIESIIQGNSLISQVLIEKAIKIWPVNSRDFFVIRDDCSSGVKIMHAEESKKSSRIMNRAGKPYYEYRDTAMSTVSPFRPEWILELCEVEDNDPNNPNVQWNNGHFMHQFTYFIGEVNFYYRDSKGEKQVAIMNTGDSMYISPFTSHTFTTRSGAKEKGLILALTYGD
;
A
#
# COMPACT_ATOMS: atom_id res chain seq x y z
N MET A 1 38.68 6.32 -18.78
CA MET A 1 37.44 5.87 -18.16
C MET A 1 37.47 6.32 -16.71
N LEU A 2 36.63 7.27 -16.31
CA LEU A 2 36.51 7.68 -14.90
C LEU A 2 35.78 6.54 -14.17
N THR A 3 36.51 5.78 -13.35
CA THR A 3 35.92 4.87 -12.36
C THR A 3 35.22 5.77 -11.35
N GLN A 4 33.89 5.90 -11.45
CA GLN A 4 33.11 6.51 -10.39
C GLN A 4 33.31 5.69 -9.12
N GLU A 5 33.86 6.28 -8.08
CA GLU A 5 33.93 5.67 -6.76
C GLU A 5 32.50 5.41 -6.28
N ILE A 6 32.22 4.13 -5.98
CA ILE A 6 30.92 3.70 -5.45
C ILE A 6 30.76 4.33 -4.07
N THR A 7 29.66 5.04 -3.85
CA THR A 7 29.37 5.66 -2.56
C THR A 7 29.13 4.58 -1.48
N LYS A 8 29.34 4.93 -0.21
CA LYS A 8 29.07 4.02 0.91
C LYS A 8 27.59 3.58 0.94
N GLU A 9 26.67 4.47 0.55
CA GLU A 9 25.24 4.18 0.47
C GLU A 9 24.94 3.15 -0.64
N GLU A 10 25.55 3.31 -1.79
CA GLU A 10 25.41 2.37 -2.90
C GLU A 10 26.01 1.00 -2.59
N MET A 11 27.15 0.96 -1.91
CA MET A 11 27.75 -0.30 -1.46
C MET A 11 26.83 -1.03 -0.47
N MET A 12 26.25 -0.31 0.50
CA MET A 12 25.28 -0.87 1.45
C MET A 12 24.01 -1.39 0.74
N TYR A 13 23.53 -0.67 -0.26
CA TYR A 13 22.39 -1.09 -1.06
C TYR A 13 22.68 -2.40 -1.80
N ARG A 14 23.86 -2.50 -2.46
CA ARG A 14 24.29 -3.71 -3.18
C ARG A 14 24.42 -4.91 -2.26
N LEU A 15 25.04 -4.75 -1.08
CA LEU A 15 25.14 -5.80 -0.07
C LEU A 15 23.78 -6.29 0.41
N LYS A 16 22.84 -5.37 0.60
CA LYS A 16 21.47 -5.69 1.03
C LYS A 16 20.71 -6.41 -0.08
N SER A 17 20.88 -5.99 -1.34
CA SER A 17 20.32 -6.66 -2.52
C SER A 17 20.83 -8.09 -2.67
N GLY A 18 22.13 -8.30 -2.48
CA GLY A 18 22.72 -9.63 -2.53
C GLY A 18 22.20 -10.55 -1.43
N LYS A 19 22.09 -10.06 -0.19
CA LYS A 19 21.49 -10.80 0.91
C LYS A 19 20.02 -11.15 0.65
N ASN A 20 19.27 -10.22 0.05
CA ASN A 20 17.88 -10.45 -0.32
C ASN A 20 17.76 -11.57 -1.36
N PHE A 21 18.60 -11.52 -2.39
CA PHE A 21 18.65 -12.56 -3.41
C PHE A 21 19.03 -13.94 -2.83
N LEU A 22 20.03 -14.01 -1.94
CA LEU A 22 20.36 -15.24 -1.23
C LEU A 22 19.18 -15.74 -0.37
N GLY A 23 18.45 -14.83 0.27
CA GLY A 23 17.23 -15.14 1.03
C GLY A 23 16.18 -15.81 0.14
N ILE A 24 15.92 -15.24 -1.05
CA ILE A 24 15.00 -15.80 -2.05
C ILE A 24 15.43 -17.23 -2.42
N LEU A 25 16.73 -17.44 -2.75
CA LEU A 25 17.23 -18.77 -3.09
C LEU A 25 17.02 -19.78 -1.96
N ASN A 26 17.26 -19.37 -0.72
CA ASN A 26 17.03 -20.22 0.45
C ASN A 26 15.56 -20.58 0.62
N ASP A 27 14.65 -19.63 0.41
CA ASP A 27 13.21 -19.84 0.55
C ASP A 27 12.67 -20.81 -0.50
N ILE A 28 13.14 -20.72 -1.73
CA ILE A 28 12.78 -21.63 -2.83
C ILE A 28 13.63 -22.90 -2.88
N LYS A 29 14.58 -23.09 -1.92
CA LYS A 29 15.44 -24.26 -1.79
C LYS A 29 16.34 -24.47 -3.01
N ARG A 30 16.98 -23.38 -3.47
CA ARG A 30 17.98 -23.40 -4.55
C ARG A 30 19.35 -23.01 -4.01
N ARG A 31 20.39 -23.76 -4.39
CA ARG A 31 21.78 -23.35 -4.17
C ARG A 31 22.19 -22.40 -5.29
N PRO A 32 23.28 -21.63 -5.13
CA PRO A 32 23.78 -20.75 -6.19
C PRO A 32 24.02 -21.47 -7.53
N GLU A 33 24.52 -22.72 -7.49
CA GLU A 33 24.74 -23.52 -8.69
C GLU A 33 23.43 -23.90 -9.40
N ASP A 34 22.40 -24.24 -8.62
CA ASP A 34 21.08 -24.56 -9.14
C ASP A 34 20.48 -23.32 -9.82
N ALA A 35 20.61 -22.16 -9.19
CA ALA A 35 20.16 -20.87 -9.74
C ALA A 35 20.89 -20.49 -11.03
N ALA A 36 22.21 -20.66 -11.08
CA ALA A 36 23.00 -20.40 -12.26
C ALA A 36 22.54 -21.26 -13.46
N ASN A 37 22.36 -22.55 -13.23
CA ASN A 37 21.87 -23.49 -14.26
C ASN A 37 20.44 -23.14 -14.72
N GLU A 38 19.51 -22.89 -13.80
CA GLU A 38 18.11 -22.61 -14.11
C GLU A 38 17.94 -21.26 -14.82
N LEU A 39 18.73 -20.26 -14.44
CA LEU A 39 18.69 -18.92 -15.04
C LEU A 39 19.58 -18.83 -16.33
N GLY A 40 20.41 -19.83 -16.60
CA GLY A 40 21.29 -19.87 -17.78
C GLY A 40 22.36 -18.77 -17.76
N VAL A 41 23.03 -18.62 -16.62
CA VAL A 41 24.16 -17.70 -16.40
C VAL A 41 25.30 -18.42 -15.69
N ASP A 42 26.50 -17.82 -15.70
CA ASP A 42 27.64 -18.38 -14.99
C ASP A 42 27.46 -18.31 -13.46
N LEU A 43 27.96 -19.30 -12.73
CA LEU A 43 27.95 -19.32 -11.28
C LEU A 43 28.60 -18.06 -10.68
N SER A 44 29.68 -17.58 -11.31
CA SER A 44 30.36 -16.35 -10.88
C SER A 44 29.50 -15.11 -10.94
N GLU A 45 28.49 -15.04 -11.82
CA GLU A 45 27.53 -13.96 -11.88
C GLU A 45 26.59 -14.03 -10.67
N ILE A 46 26.07 -15.20 -10.33
CA ILE A 46 25.22 -15.42 -9.16
C ILE A 46 25.98 -15.07 -7.87
N GLU A 47 27.22 -15.54 -7.73
CA GLU A 47 28.08 -15.24 -6.57
C GLU A 47 28.38 -13.75 -6.47
N SER A 48 28.65 -13.07 -7.58
CA SER A 48 28.86 -11.63 -7.63
C SER A 48 27.66 -10.85 -7.14
N ILE A 49 26.45 -11.27 -7.51
CA ILE A 49 25.19 -10.67 -7.02
C ILE A 49 25.04 -10.91 -5.52
N ILE A 50 25.22 -12.13 -5.04
CA ILE A 50 25.09 -12.49 -3.62
C ILE A 50 26.07 -11.70 -2.75
N GLN A 51 27.29 -11.51 -3.23
CA GLN A 51 28.32 -10.75 -2.53
C GLN A 51 28.12 -9.23 -2.58
N GLY A 52 27.16 -8.75 -3.39
CA GLY A 52 26.91 -7.32 -3.59
C GLY A 52 27.94 -6.62 -4.49
N ASN A 53 28.74 -7.37 -5.23
CA ASN A 53 29.67 -6.82 -6.23
C ASN A 53 28.93 -6.32 -7.47
N SER A 54 27.80 -6.95 -7.82
CA SER A 54 26.88 -6.54 -8.87
C SER A 54 25.44 -6.55 -8.37
N LEU A 55 24.56 -5.79 -9.03
CA LEU A 55 23.12 -5.89 -8.83
C LEU A 55 22.54 -6.92 -9.78
N ILE A 56 21.46 -7.60 -9.35
CA ILE A 56 20.70 -8.46 -10.25
C ILE A 56 20.11 -7.61 -11.39
N SER A 57 20.26 -8.05 -12.62
CA SER A 57 19.73 -7.34 -13.78
C SER A 57 18.22 -7.55 -13.93
N GLN A 58 17.54 -6.59 -14.56
CA GLN A 58 16.13 -6.71 -14.88
C GLN A 58 15.84 -7.97 -15.73
N VAL A 59 16.72 -8.29 -16.68
CA VAL A 59 16.59 -9.49 -17.51
C VAL A 59 16.63 -10.77 -16.66
N LEU A 60 17.49 -10.79 -15.65
CA LEU A 60 17.61 -11.95 -14.76
C LEU A 60 16.38 -12.09 -13.85
N ILE A 61 15.86 -10.95 -13.35
CA ILE A 61 14.58 -10.92 -12.59
C ILE A 61 13.44 -11.47 -13.46
N GLU A 62 13.32 -11.03 -14.71
CA GLU A 62 12.29 -11.49 -15.64
C GLU A 62 12.39 -13.00 -15.96
N LYS A 63 13.60 -13.55 -16.01
CA LYS A 63 13.79 -14.99 -16.12
C LYS A 63 13.33 -15.71 -14.85
N ALA A 64 13.75 -15.21 -13.69
CA ALA A 64 13.45 -15.81 -12.39
C ALA A 64 11.94 -15.90 -12.13
N ILE A 65 11.18 -14.83 -12.36
CA ILE A 65 9.72 -14.82 -12.14
C ILE A 65 8.95 -15.74 -13.11
N LYS A 66 9.55 -16.15 -14.21
CA LYS A 66 8.94 -17.11 -15.14
C LYS A 66 9.09 -18.57 -14.71
N ILE A 67 10.13 -18.87 -13.96
CA ILE A 67 10.50 -20.27 -13.62
C ILE A 67 10.41 -20.57 -12.12
N TRP A 68 10.44 -19.54 -11.26
CA TRP A 68 10.35 -19.69 -9.81
C TRP A 68 9.02 -19.15 -9.26
N PRO A 69 8.56 -19.66 -8.13
CA PRO A 69 7.36 -19.17 -7.46
C PRO A 69 7.63 -17.86 -6.68
N VAL A 70 8.13 -16.85 -7.37
CA VAL A 70 8.50 -15.52 -6.84
C VAL A 70 7.93 -14.44 -7.75
N ASN A 71 7.83 -13.22 -7.24
CA ASN A 71 7.43 -12.06 -8.05
C ASN A 71 8.58 -11.03 -8.13
N SER A 72 8.50 -10.10 -9.05
CA SER A 72 9.54 -9.08 -9.24
C SER A 72 9.79 -8.24 -8.00
N ARG A 73 8.77 -8.02 -7.17
CA ARG A 73 8.85 -7.25 -5.93
C ARG A 73 9.82 -7.87 -4.92
N ASP A 74 9.96 -9.19 -4.90
CA ASP A 74 10.83 -9.92 -3.96
C ASP A 74 12.31 -9.56 -4.16
N PHE A 75 12.71 -9.13 -5.35
CA PHE A 75 14.09 -8.76 -5.68
C PHE A 75 14.47 -7.33 -5.30
N PHE A 76 13.51 -6.46 -4.99
CA PHE A 76 13.80 -5.06 -4.66
C PHE A 76 14.10 -4.89 -3.18
N VAL A 77 15.18 -4.17 -2.90
CA VAL A 77 15.51 -3.75 -1.54
C VAL A 77 14.59 -2.59 -1.14
N ILE A 78 13.70 -2.84 -0.20
CA ILE A 78 12.88 -1.80 0.40
C ILE A 78 13.72 -1.10 1.47
N ARG A 79 13.78 0.24 1.41
CA ARG A 79 14.45 1.05 2.42
C ARG A 79 13.63 1.00 3.70
N ASP A 80 14.20 0.38 4.73
CA ASP A 80 13.61 0.38 6.07
C ASP A 80 13.80 1.75 6.71
N ASP A 81 12.72 2.45 6.96
CA ASP A 81 12.67 3.73 7.66
C ASP A 81 12.26 3.60 9.14
N CYS A 82 12.27 2.36 9.67
CA CYS A 82 11.88 2.00 11.03
C CYS A 82 13.00 1.22 11.74
N SER A 83 14.21 1.73 11.75
CA SER A 83 15.40 1.05 12.31
C SER A 83 15.29 0.72 13.81
N SER A 84 14.44 1.44 14.56
CA SER A 84 14.14 1.16 15.97
C SER A 84 13.10 0.06 16.18
N GLY A 85 12.50 -0.46 15.09
CA GLY A 85 11.42 -1.46 15.14
C GLY A 85 10.04 -0.90 15.50
N VAL A 86 9.93 0.37 15.86
CA VAL A 86 8.66 1.04 16.24
C VAL A 86 8.59 2.44 15.64
N LYS A 87 7.45 2.76 15.05
CA LYS A 87 7.07 4.13 14.67
C LYS A 87 5.80 4.54 15.40
N ILE A 88 5.82 5.69 16.02
CA ILE A 88 4.67 6.27 16.72
C ILE A 88 4.32 7.58 16.04
N MET A 89 3.03 7.82 15.83
CA MET A 89 2.48 9.09 15.41
C MET A 89 1.37 9.47 16.38
N HIS A 90 1.57 10.55 17.10
CA HIS A 90 0.55 11.08 18.01
C HIS A 90 -0.55 11.83 17.24
N ALA A 91 -1.74 11.93 17.82
CA ALA A 91 -2.90 12.57 17.20
C ALA A 91 -2.61 14.01 16.74
N GLU A 92 -1.80 14.76 17.49
CA GLU A 92 -1.43 16.12 17.13
C GLU A 92 -0.49 16.19 15.90
N GLU A 93 0.36 15.18 15.71
CA GLU A 93 1.19 15.06 14.50
C GLU A 93 0.33 14.66 13.30
N SER A 94 -0.57 13.70 13.50
CA SER A 94 -1.54 13.30 12.50
C SER A 94 -2.40 14.48 12.03
N LYS A 95 -2.88 15.34 12.93
CA LYS A 95 -3.62 16.56 12.57
C LYS A 95 -2.79 17.55 11.73
N LYS A 96 -1.48 17.66 11.97
CA LYS A 96 -0.61 18.54 11.16
C LYS A 96 -0.48 18.11 9.71
N SER A 97 -0.71 16.84 9.40
CA SER A 97 -0.71 16.29 8.04
C SER A 97 -2.05 16.44 7.31
N SER A 98 -3.01 17.13 7.92
CA SER A 98 -4.38 17.30 7.39
C SER A 98 -4.42 17.79 5.95
N ARG A 99 -5.16 17.10 5.11
CA ARG A 99 -5.43 17.42 3.70
C ARG A 99 -6.92 17.37 3.44
N ILE A 100 -7.49 18.53 3.11
CA ILE A 100 -8.91 18.62 2.75
C ILE A 100 -9.11 18.26 1.29
N MET A 101 -9.98 17.28 1.04
CA MET A 101 -10.46 16.96 -0.31
C MET A 101 -11.85 17.56 -0.52
N ASN A 102 -11.96 18.39 -1.54
CA ASN A 102 -13.23 18.96 -1.95
C ASN A 102 -13.89 18.09 -3.03
N ARG A 103 -15.23 17.95 -2.97
CA ARG A 103 -16.05 17.38 -4.02
C ARG A 103 -17.23 18.32 -4.26
N ALA A 104 -17.60 18.54 -5.52
CA ALA A 104 -18.63 19.52 -5.91
C ALA A 104 -18.42 20.90 -5.25
N GLY A 105 -17.15 21.33 -5.10
CA GLY A 105 -16.79 22.65 -4.54
C GLY A 105 -16.90 22.78 -3.02
N LYS A 106 -17.19 21.71 -2.29
CA LYS A 106 -17.32 21.72 -0.83
C LYS A 106 -16.33 20.75 -0.19
N PRO A 107 -15.82 21.02 1.06
CA PRO A 107 -15.07 20.05 1.83
C PRO A 107 -15.87 18.75 1.96
N TYR A 108 -15.23 17.64 1.59
CA TYR A 108 -15.87 16.34 1.57
C TYR A 108 -15.18 15.35 2.51
N TYR A 109 -13.84 15.29 2.47
CA TYR A 109 -13.02 14.50 3.37
C TYR A 109 -11.87 15.32 3.93
N GLU A 110 -11.42 14.93 5.12
CA GLU A 110 -10.14 15.33 5.66
C GLU A 110 -9.28 14.09 5.85
N TYR A 111 -8.19 14.00 5.10
CA TYR A 111 -7.20 12.94 5.21
C TYR A 111 -6.12 13.31 6.20
N ARG A 112 -5.69 12.36 7.02
CA ARG A 112 -4.58 12.51 7.97
C ARG A 112 -3.71 11.28 7.94
N ASP A 113 -2.38 11.50 8.01
CA ASP A 113 -1.42 10.41 8.08
C ASP A 113 -1.53 9.65 9.40
N THR A 114 -1.11 8.39 9.37
CA THR A 114 -0.94 7.53 10.55
C THR A 114 0.52 7.07 10.65
N ALA A 115 0.89 6.41 11.75
CA ALA A 115 2.17 5.73 11.83
C ALA A 115 2.26 4.66 10.73
N MET A 116 3.26 4.81 9.86
CA MET A 116 3.49 3.92 8.74
C MET A 116 4.99 3.78 8.47
N SER A 117 5.44 2.60 8.08
CA SER A 117 6.77 2.36 7.54
C SER A 117 6.71 2.10 6.04
N THR A 118 7.75 2.48 5.32
CA THR A 118 7.91 2.19 3.89
C THR A 118 7.97 0.69 3.59
N VAL A 119 8.33 -0.14 4.58
CA VAL A 119 8.33 -1.61 4.46
C VAL A 119 6.95 -2.23 4.71
N SER A 120 5.97 -1.45 5.15
CA SER A 120 4.62 -1.95 5.39
C SER A 120 3.95 -2.40 4.07
N PRO A 121 3.29 -3.56 4.05
CA PRO A 121 2.52 -4.00 2.88
C PRO A 121 1.24 -3.19 2.67
N PHE A 122 0.83 -2.39 3.63
CA PHE A 122 -0.38 -1.57 3.60
C PHE A 122 -0.07 -0.11 3.93
N ARG A 123 -0.96 0.78 3.51
CA ARG A 123 -0.92 2.22 3.80
C ARG A 123 -2.13 2.57 4.64
N PRO A 124 -1.94 2.83 5.95
CA PRO A 124 -3.01 3.29 6.83
C PRO A 124 -3.22 4.79 6.68
N GLU A 125 -4.47 5.23 6.74
CA GLU A 125 -4.84 6.64 6.66
C GLU A 125 -6.13 6.89 7.45
N TRP A 126 -6.17 7.96 8.23
CA TRP A 126 -7.40 8.46 8.82
C TRP A 126 -8.15 9.30 7.79
N ILE A 127 -9.44 9.07 7.66
CA ILE A 127 -10.32 9.86 6.79
C ILE A 127 -11.52 10.29 7.61
N LEU A 128 -11.63 11.60 7.86
CA LEU A 128 -12.76 12.22 8.52
C LEU A 128 -13.81 12.60 7.48
N GLU A 129 -15.04 12.16 7.68
CA GLU A 129 -16.16 12.37 6.78
C GLU A 129 -16.79 13.75 7.04
N LEU A 130 -16.39 14.77 6.27
CA LEU A 130 -16.87 16.14 6.44
C LEU A 130 -18.26 16.34 5.84
N CYS A 131 -18.60 15.58 4.80
CA CYS A 131 -19.91 15.61 4.17
C CYS A 131 -20.94 14.91 5.06
N GLU A 132 -22.08 15.56 5.23
CA GLU A 132 -23.26 15.03 5.89
C GLU A 132 -24.44 15.08 4.92
N VAL A 133 -25.26 14.04 4.88
CA VAL A 133 -26.47 13.97 4.06
C VAL A 133 -27.71 13.80 4.93
N GLU A 134 -28.83 14.36 4.51
CA GLU A 134 -30.07 14.36 5.28
C GLU A 134 -30.77 13.01 5.32
N ASP A 135 -30.42 12.11 4.43
CA ASP A 135 -30.98 10.78 4.28
C ASP A 135 -29.89 9.76 3.95
N ASN A 136 -30.27 8.48 3.91
CA ASN A 136 -29.40 7.39 3.50
C ASN A 136 -29.55 7.06 2.01
N ASP A 137 -30.14 7.93 1.19
CA ASP A 137 -30.37 7.67 -0.22
C ASP A 137 -29.06 7.76 -1.00
N PRO A 138 -28.59 6.68 -1.65
CA PRO A 138 -27.41 6.71 -2.51
C PRO A 138 -27.56 7.60 -3.75
N ASN A 139 -28.77 8.10 -4.04
CA ASN A 139 -29.04 9.06 -5.11
C ASN A 139 -29.08 10.52 -4.63
N ASN A 140 -28.92 10.76 -3.35
CA ASN A 140 -28.83 12.12 -2.83
C ASN A 140 -27.73 12.91 -3.58
N PRO A 141 -28.03 14.12 -4.09
CA PRO A 141 -27.09 14.91 -4.90
C PRO A 141 -25.82 15.33 -4.14
N ASN A 142 -25.84 15.31 -2.81
CA ASN A 142 -24.65 15.57 -1.98
C ASN A 142 -23.73 14.35 -1.87
N VAL A 143 -24.18 13.15 -2.24
CA VAL A 143 -23.36 11.94 -2.27
C VAL A 143 -22.49 11.98 -3.55
N GLN A 144 -21.21 12.29 -3.37
CA GLN A 144 -20.27 12.46 -4.47
C GLN A 144 -19.43 11.21 -4.66
N TRP A 145 -19.71 10.45 -5.70
CA TRP A 145 -19.10 9.16 -6.03
C TRP A 145 -17.66 9.30 -6.54
N ASN A 146 -16.79 8.35 -6.19
CA ASN A 146 -15.53 8.13 -6.89
C ASN A 146 -15.70 7.06 -7.98
N ASN A 147 -14.65 6.86 -8.78
CA ASN A 147 -14.61 5.81 -9.81
C ASN A 147 -13.91 4.53 -9.30
N GLY A 148 -13.70 4.41 -7.98
CA GLY A 148 -12.84 3.39 -7.39
C GLY A 148 -11.36 3.75 -7.52
N HIS A 149 -10.53 2.96 -6.86
CA HIS A 149 -9.06 3.03 -6.94
C HIS A 149 -8.51 1.64 -7.27
N PHE A 150 -7.26 1.56 -7.72
CA PHE A 150 -6.67 0.27 -8.12
C PHE A 150 -6.21 -0.57 -6.91
N MET A 151 -6.12 0.03 -5.73
CA MET A 151 -5.71 -0.66 -4.51
C MET A 151 -6.90 -1.36 -3.86
N HIS A 152 -6.62 -2.48 -3.19
CA HIS A 152 -7.53 -3.05 -2.20
C HIS A 152 -7.63 -2.13 -1.00
N GLN A 153 -8.77 -2.12 -0.31
CA GLN A 153 -8.94 -1.35 0.91
C GLN A 153 -9.70 -2.15 1.96
N PHE A 154 -9.11 -2.29 3.14
CA PHE A 154 -9.84 -2.62 4.36
C PHE A 154 -10.17 -1.32 5.09
N THR A 155 -11.36 -1.24 5.67
CA THR A 155 -11.82 -0.05 6.42
C THR A 155 -12.42 -0.46 7.75
N TYR A 156 -12.03 0.26 8.80
CA TYR A 156 -12.63 0.21 10.12
C TYR A 156 -13.36 1.53 10.40
N PHE A 157 -14.58 1.44 10.94
CA PHE A 157 -15.46 2.59 11.16
C PHE A 157 -15.46 3.04 12.61
N ILE A 158 -15.48 4.36 12.81
CA ILE A 158 -15.62 5.04 14.10
C ILE A 158 -16.69 6.12 13.95
N GLY A 159 -17.70 6.08 14.81
CA GLY A 159 -18.89 6.95 14.70
C GLY A 159 -19.91 6.40 13.72
N GLU A 160 -20.76 7.27 13.23
CA GLU A 160 -21.91 6.95 12.40
C GLU A 160 -21.64 7.37 10.96
N VAL A 161 -21.40 6.39 10.08
CA VAL A 161 -21.01 6.57 8.70
C VAL A 161 -21.99 5.87 7.77
N ASN A 162 -22.36 6.53 6.67
CA ASN A 162 -22.97 5.87 5.54
C ASN A 162 -21.90 5.50 4.53
N PHE A 163 -21.79 4.22 4.23
CA PHE A 163 -20.94 3.68 3.17
C PHE A 163 -21.78 3.42 1.93
N TYR A 164 -21.50 4.12 0.85
CA TYR A 164 -22.17 3.94 -0.43
C TYR A 164 -21.22 3.22 -1.40
N TYR A 165 -21.75 2.25 -2.14
CA TYR A 165 -20.98 1.50 -3.12
C TYR A 165 -21.83 1.07 -4.31
N ARG A 166 -21.17 0.77 -5.43
CA ARG A 166 -21.83 0.09 -6.55
C ARG A 166 -21.56 -1.40 -6.45
N ASP A 167 -22.62 -2.17 -6.50
CA ASP A 167 -22.51 -3.62 -6.51
C ASP A 167 -22.03 -4.16 -7.88
N SER A 168 -21.92 -5.48 -8.00
CA SER A 168 -21.48 -6.16 -9.23
C SER A 168 -22.35 -5.91 -10.46
N LYS A 169 -23.60 -5.44 -10.27
CA LYS A 169 -24.51 -5.04 -11.33
C LYS A 169 -24.42 -3.54 -11.65
N GLY A 170 -23.62 -2.79 -10.90
CA GLY A 170 -23.49 -1.34 -11.01
C GLY A 170 -24.60 -0.58 -10.28
N GLU A 171 -25.47 -1.26 -9.55
CA GLU A 171 -26.53 -0.64 -8.76
C GLU A 171 -25.98 0.05 -7.53
N LYS A 172 -26.55 1.19 -7.19
CA LYS A 172 -26.16 1.97 -6.02
C LYS A 172 -26.73 1.35 -4.75
N GLN A 173 -25.87 1.07 -3.81
CA GLN A 173 -26.19 0.52 -2.50
C GLN A 173 -25.71 1.42 -1.39
N VAL A 174 -26.30 1.29 -0.20
CA VAL A 174 -25.85 1.93 1.03
C VAL A 174 -25.78 0.91 2.16
N ALA A 175 -24.70 0.95 2.93
CA ALA A 175 -24.56 0.24 4.20
C ALA A 175 -24.44 1.25 5.34
N ILE A 176 -25.24 1.06 6.38
CA ILE A 176 -25.23 1.87 7.59
C ILE A 176 -24.17 1.30 8.53
N MET A 177 -23.10 2.07 8.76
CA MET A 177 -21.94 1.64 9.53
C MET A 177 -21.87 2.39 10.87
N ASN A 178 -21.42 1.68 11.92
CA ASN A 178 -21.22 2.18 13.26
C ASN A 178 -19.80 1.88 13.75
N THR A 179 -19.42 2.44 14.88
CA THR A 179 -18.14 2.11 15.51
C THR A 179 -18.00 0.60 15.73
N GLY A 180 -16.90 0.03 15.26
CA GLY A 180 -16.61 -1.41 15.34
C GLY A 180 -16.92 -2.17 14.07
N ASP A 181 -17.71 -1.61 13.16
CA ASP A 181 -17.96 -2.23 11.86
C ASP A 181 -16.72 -2.13 10.98
N SER A 182 -16.63 -3.03 10.03
CA SER A 182 -15.54 -3.06 9.05
C SER A 182 -16.02 -3.51 7.69
N MET A 183 -15.29 -3.17 6.65
CA MET A 183 -15.58 -3.62 5.31
C MET A 183 -14.31 -3.76 4.47
N TYR A 184 -14.43 -4.44 3.36
CA TYR A 184 -13.40 -4.60 2.34
C TYR A 184 -13.93 -4.10 0.99
N ILE A 185 -13.07 -3.37 0.26
CA ILE A 185 -13.35 -2.93 -1.11
C ILE A 185 -12.31 -3.54 -2.04
N SER A 186 -12.76 -4.21 -3.08
CA SER A 186 -11.91 -4.66 -4.19
C SER A 186 -11.54 -3.49 -5.13
N PRO A 187 -10.43 -3.61 -5.89
CA PRO A 187 -10.05 -2.60 -6.86
C PRO A 187 -11.19 -2.20 -7.80
N PHE A 188 -11.20 -0.93 -8.20
CA PHE A 188 -12.15 -0.32 -9.15
C PHE A 188 -13.62 -0.33 -8.73
N THR A 189 -13.93 -0.67 -7.49
CA THR A 189 -15.29 -0.52 -6.96
C THR A 189 -15.59 0.95 -6.67
N SER A 190 -16.56 1.52 -7.37
CA SER A 190 -17.03 2.90 -7.13
C SER A 190 -17.71 2.99 -5.77
N HIS A 191 -17.27 3.94 -4.95
CA HIS A 191 -17.77 4.08 -3.57
C HIS A 191 -17.61 5.51 -3.06
N THR A 192 -18.23 5.77 -1.91
CA THR A 192 -18.04 7.00 -1.16
C THR A 192 -18.55 6.83 0.28
N PHE A 193 -18.18 7.75 1.16
CA PHE A 193 -18.59 7.76 2.55
C PHE A 193 -19.15 9.14 2.90
N THR A 194 -20.04 9.19 3.86
CA THR A 194 -20.52 10.43 4.49
C THR A 194 -20.79 10.22 5.96
N THR A 195 -20.71 11.26 6.74
CA THR A 195 -21.29 11.23 8.09
C THR A 195 -22.80 11.05 7.98
N ARG A 196 -23.39 10.22 8.83
CA ARG A 196 -24.83 10.02 8.90
C ARG A 196 -25.50 11.28 9.46
N SER A 197 -26.66 11.64 8.89
CA SER A 197 -27.43 12.76 9.37
C SER A 197 -27.83 12.59 10.85
N GLY A 198 -27.67 13.66 11.61
CA GLY A 198 -27.97 13.69 13.04
C GLY A 198 -26.91 13.02 13.93
N ALA A 199 -25.79 12.58 13.38
CA ALA A 199 -24.66 12.10 14.15
C ALA A 199 -24.10 13.21 15.06
N LYS A 200 -23.71 12.85 16.29
CA LYS A 200 -23.15 13.81 17.25
C LYS A 200 -21.78 14.34 16.84
N GLU A 201 -21.02 13.50 16.15
CA GLU A 201 -19.67 13.81 15.68
C GLU A 201 -19.52 13.36 14.24
N LYS A 202 -18.56 13.96 13.54
CA LYS A 202 -18.23 13.51 12.18
C LYS A 202 -17.72 12.08 12.20
N GLY A 203 -18.19 11.29 11.25
CA GLY A 203 -17.72 9.94 11.06
C GLY A 203 -16.23 9.92 10.71
N LEU A 204 -15.53 8.91 11.20
CA LEU A 204 -14.11 8.69 10.98
C LEU A 204 -13.88 7.27 10.51
N ILE A 205 -13.05 7.09 9.54
CA ILE A 205 -12.62 5.76 9.11
C ILE A 205 -11.10 5.61 9.19
N LEU A 206 -10.65 4.42 9.54
CA LEU A 206 -9.28 3.97 9.32
C LEU A 206 -9.25 3.13 8.04
N ALA A 207 -8.68 3.68 6.99
CA ALA A 207 -8.50 2.98 5.73
C ALA A 207 -7.10 2.35 5.68
N LEU A 208 -7.02 1.07 5.35
CA LEU A 208 -5.78 0.34 5.07
C LEU A 208 -5.79 -0.05 3.60
N THR A 209 -5.02 0.66 2.79
CA THR A 209 -4.90 0.34 1.36
C THR A 209 -3.65 -0.47 1.07
N TYR A 210 -3.74 -1.42 0.15
CA TYR A 210 -2.62 -2.25 -0.27
C TYR A 210 -2.79 -2.69 -1.73
N GLY A 211 -1.67 -2.92 -2.40
CA GLY A 211 -1.63 -3.45 -3.76
C GLY A 211 -1.41 -4.96 -3.78
N ASP A 212 -1.56 -5.55 -4.97
CA ASP A 212 -1.17 -6.94 -5.26
C ASP A 212 0.34 -7.12 -5.16
#